data_af7ce3e1f784dea1e6ff7e33aeccaa71
#
_entry.id   af7ce3e1f784dea1e6ff7e33aeccaa71
#
_cell.length_a   1.000
_cell.length_b   1.000
_cell.length_c   1.000
_cell.angle_alpha   90.00
_cell.angle_beta   90.00
_cell.angle_gamma   90.00
#
_symmetry.space_group_name_H-M   'P 1'
#
loop_
_entity.id
_entity.type
_entity.pdbx_description
1 polymer ?
#
loop_
_entity_poly.entity_id
_entity_poly.type
_entity_poly.pdbx_seq_one_letter_code
_entity_poly.pdbx_strand_id
1 'polypeptide(L)'
;MLFRSLADLVHRFPSVSIFDIDSILAQVRDIMDRASLAVQYVFLFTLAAGITVLLAAIQATRDERRYESAMLRTLGASRRVVLAGVASEFTALGMLSGTLAAFGATLAGWLLAEKVFELEYTVDPWVWVIGLAAGTVIVGGAGTFAARGVINHPPISTLRAG
;
A
#
# COMPACT_ATOMS: atom_id res chain seq x y z
N MET A 1 37.29 34.52 16.12
CA MET A 1 37.01 35.86 16.68
C MET A 1 35.53 36.08 17.03
N LEU A 2 34.58 35.36 16.46
CA LEU A 2 33.15 35.50 16.72
C LEU A 2 32.69 35.04 18.12
N PHE A 3 33.31 34.03 18.70
CA PHE A 3 32.95 33.53 20.05
C PHE A 3 33.26 34.49 21.21
N ARG A 4 34.21 35.39 21.07
CA ARG A 4 34.52 36.39 22.11
C ARG A 4 33.51 37.55 22.15
N SER A 5 32.92 37.88 21.01
CA SER A 5 31.88 38.93 20.93
C SER A 5 30.52 38.49 21.48
N LEU A 6 30.19 37.21 21.39
CA LEU A 6 28.97 36.65 21.96
C LEU A 6 29.03 36.58 23.48
N ALA A 7 30.17 36.21 24.05
CA ALA A 7 30.34 36.18 25.50
C ALA A 7 30.26 37.59 26.14
N ASP A 8 30.70 38.62 25.45
CA ASP A 8 30.68 40.01 25.91
C ASP A 8 29.25 40.61 25.83
N LEU A 9 28.44 40.18 24.86
CA LEU A 9 27.01 40.54 24.72
C LEU A 9 26.14 39.93 25.83
N VAL A 10 26.41 38.69 26.21
CA VAL A 10 25.68 37.98 27.29
C VAL A 10 25.91 38.66 28.65
N HIS A 11 27.10 39.19 28.90
CA HIS A 11 27.40 39.91 30.14
C HIS A 11 26.77 41.31 30.23
N ARG A 12 26.46 41.96 29.11
CA ARG A 12 25.83 43.28 29.08
C ARG A 12 24.31 43.27 29.16
N PHE A 13 23.66 42.16 28.82
CA PHE A 13 22.19 42.06 28.85
C PHE A 13 21.77 40.73 29.48
N PRO A 14 21.72 40.64 30.81
CA PRO A 14 21.37 39.41 31.53
C PRO A 14 19.89 38.97 31.32
N SER A 15 19.08 39.77 30.65
CA SER A 15 17.70 39.46 30.31
C SER A 15 17.51 38.91 28.89
N VAL A 16 18.57 38.78 28.10
CA VAL A 16 18.50 38.10 26.79
C VAL A 16 18.68 36.61 27.03
N SER A 17 17.58 35.91 27.22
CA SER A 17 17.57 34.44 27.10
C SER A 17 17.95 34.09 25.66
N ILE A 18 19.17 33.58 25.46
CA ILE A 18 19.52 32.92 24.21
C ILE A 18 18.69 31.66 24.16
N PHE A 19 17.51 31.77 23.56
CA PHE A 19 16.74 30.59 23.20
C PHE A 19 17.59 29.80 22.21
N ASP A 20 18.05 28.66 22.63
CA ASP A 20 18.79 27.73 21.78
C ASP A 20 17.78 27.12 20.80
N ILE A 21 17.51 27.87 19.71
CA ILE A 21 16.54 27.52 18.67
C ILE A 21 16.94 26.16 18.08
N ASP A 22 18.24 25.85 18.02
CA ASP A 22 18.74 24.60 17.52
C ASP A 22 18.31 23.42 18.40
N SER A 23 18.32 23.58 19.71
CA SER A 23 17.88 22.52 20.64
C SER A 23 16.38 22.26 20.54
N ILE A 24 15.57 23.32 20.39
CA ILE A 24 14.11 23.19 20.20
C ILE A 24 13.80 22.54 18.86
N LEU A 25 14.47 22.96 17.79
CA LEU A 25 14.32 22.33 16.46
C LEU A 25 14.74 20.87 16.46
N ALA A 26 15.82 20.51 17.16
CA ALA A 26 16.25 19.12 17.30
C ALA A 26 15.20 18.28 18.05
N GLN A 27 14.61 18.82 19.13
CA GLN A 27 13.58 18.14 19.87
C GLN A 27 12.29 17.96 19.05
N VAL A 28 11.88 18.96 18.28
CA VAL A 28 10.72 18.85 17.37
C VAL A 28 10.96 17.81 16.30
N ARG A 29 12.16 17.77 15.71
CA ARG A 29 12.53 16.74 14.72
C ARG A 29 12.47 15.33 15.32
N ASP A 30 13.04 15.13 16.52
CA ASP A 30 13.02 13.82 17.19
C ASP A 30 11.58 13.34 17.45
N ILE A 31 10.67 14.23 17.85
CA ILE A 31 9.24 13.92 18.02
C ILE A 31 8.59 13.57 16.68
N MET A 32 8.88 14.33 15.63
CA MET A 32 8.35 14.06 14.27
C MET A 32 8.85 12.73 13.73
N ASP A 33 10.13 12.40 13.92
CA ASP A 33 10.72 11.14 13.46
C ASP A 33 10.10 9.95 14.19
N ARG A 34 9.88 10.05 15.50
CA ARG A 34 9.19 9.00 16.29
C ARG A 34 7.73 8.84 15.87
N ALA A 35 7.02 9.95 15.63
CA ALA A 35 5.65 9.90 15.12
C ALA A 35 5.57 9.27 13.73
N SER A 36 6.48 9.63 12.83
CA SER A 36 6.59 9.05 11.48
C SER A 36 6.85 7.54 11.54
N LEU A 37 7.74 7.12 12.44
CA LEU A 37 8.05 5.71 12.64
C LEU A 37 6.83 4.93 13.16
N ALA A 38 6.06 5.49 14.08
CA ALA A 38 4.81 4.87 14.57
C ALA A 38 3.79 4.71 13.44
N VAL A 39 3.60 5.75 12.60
CA VAL A 39 2.72 5.69 11.43
C VAL A 39 3.19 4.62 10.43
N GLN A 40 4.50 4.51 10.23
CA GLN A 40 5.07 3.49 9.34
C GLN A 40 4.80 2.06 9.83
N TYR A 41 4.85 1.79 11.13
CA TYR A 41 4.47 0.49 11.69
C TYR A 41 2.98 0.19 11.49
N VAL A 42 2.10 1.16 11.71
CA VAL A 42 0.65 1.00 11.46
C VAL A 42 0.40 0.71 9.98
N PHE A 43 1.07 1.41 9.08
CA PHE A 43 0.99 1.16 7.64
C PHE A 43 1.45 -0.25 7.26
N LEU A 44 2.59 -0.70 7.79
CA LEU A 44 3.11 -2.05 7.55
C LEU A 44 2.13 -3.12 8.04
N PHE A 45 1.55 -2.93 9.23
CA PHE A 45 0.55 -3.85 9.78
C PHE A 45 -0.72 -3.89 8.92
N THR A 46 -1.21 -2.74 8.47
CA THR A 46 -2.37 -2.64 7.59
C THR A 46 -2.11 -3.32 6.24
N LEU A 47 -0.91 -3.15 5.69
CA LEU A 47 -0.49 -3.83 4.46
C LEU A 47 -0.49 -5.35 4.64
N ALA A 48 0.08 -5.86 5.74
CA ALA A 48 0.09 -7.28 6.06
C ALA A 48 -1.33 -7.86 6.23
N ALA A 49 -2.21 -7.11 6.90
CA ALA A 49 -3.62 -7.48 7.04
C ALA A 49 -4.32 -7.53 5.67
N GLY A 50 -4.10 -6.54 4.80
CA GLY A 50 -4.64 -6.52 3.44
C GLY A 50 -4.19 -7.71 2.58
N ILE A 51 -2.91 -8.07 2.66
CA ILE A 51 -2.37 -9.26 1.99
C ILE A 51 -3.04 -10.54 2.52
N THR A 52 -3.23 -10.64 3.83
CA THR A 52 -3.88 -11.81 4.46
C THR A 52 -5.33 -11.96 3.97
N VAL A 53 -6.09 -10.86 3.89
CA VAL A 53 -7.46 -10.84 3.36
C VAL A 53 -7.48 -11.25 1.90
N LEU A 54 -6.55 -10.73 1.09
CA LEU A 54 -6.44 -11.11 -0.32
C LEU A 54 -6.17 -12.62 -0.49
N LEU A 55 -5.25 -13.17 0.29
CA LEU A 55 -4.96 -14.60 0.26
C LEU A 55 -6.16 -15.44 0.71
N ALA A 56 -6.88 -15.00 1.73
CA ALA A 56 -8.10 -15.67 2.18
C ALA A 56 -9.19 -15.66 1.11
N ALA A 57 -9.41 -14.54 0.43
CA ALA A 57 -10.36 -14.41 -0.67
C ALA A 57 -10.02 -15.34 -1.85
N ILE A 58 -8.73 -15.41 -2.23
CA ILE A 58 -8.25 -16.34 -3.27
C ILE A 58 -8.48 -17.79 -2.86
N GLN A 59 -8.28 -18.14 -1.59
CA GLN A 59 -8.50 -19.50 -1.10
C GLN A 59 -9.99 -19.88 -1.07
N ALA A 60 -10.85 -18.95 -0.66
CA ALA A 60 -12.29 -19.17 -0.60
C ALA A 60 -12.92 -19.50 -1.97
N THR A 61 -12.38 -18.89 -3.05
CA THR A 61 -12.90 -19.10 -4.41
C THR A 61 -12.19 -20.21 -5.20
N ARG A 62 -11.23 -20.91 -4.58
CA ARG A 62 -10.40 -21.91 -5.26
C ARG A 62 -11.19 -23.07 -5.87
N ASP A 63 -12.15 -23.61 -5.13
CA ASP A 63 -12.88 -24.81 -5.55
C ASP A 63 -13.86 -24.50 -6.69
N GLU A 64 -14.52 -23.35 -6.64
CA GLU A 64 -15.38 -22.86 -7.70
C GLU A 64 -14.59 -22.62 -9.00
N ARG A 65 -13.43 -21.97 -8.92
CA ARG A 65 -12.55 -21.75 -10.07
C ARG A 65 -11.94 -23.03 -10.64
N ARG A 66 -11.70 -24.05 -9.81
CA ARG A 66 -11.29 -25.38 -10.29
C ARG A 66 -12.37 -26.02 -11.14
N TYR A 67 -13.61 -25.94 -10.70
CA TYR A 67 -14.75 -26.49 -11.42
C TYR A 67 -14.98 -25.77 -12.74
N GLU A 68 -14.99 -24.45 -12.77
CA GLU A 68 -15.12 -23.64 -13.98
C GLU A 68 -14.00 -23.91 -14.98
N SER A 69 -12.75 -23.96 -14.51
CA SER A 69 -11.58 -24.23 -15.38
C SER A 69 -11.60 -25.65 -15.94
N ALA A 70 -12.08 -26.63 -15.18
CA ALA A 70 -12.25 -28.00 -15.65
C ALA A 70 -13.34 -28.06 -16.74
N MET A 71 -14.46 -27.37 -16.52
CA MET A 71 -15.57 -27.34 -17.47
C MET A 71 -15.18 -26.65 -18.79
N LEU A 72 -14.46 -25.52 -18.72
CA LEU A 72 -13.93 -24.85 -19.92
C LEU A 72 -12.95 -25.73 -20.71
N ARG A 73 -12.14 -26.52 -20.02
CA ARG A 73 -11.19 -27.45 -20.66
C ARG A 73 -11.87 -28.65 -21.31
N THR A 74 -12.97 -29.16 -20.76
CA THR A 74 -13.75 -30.22 -21.43
C THR A 74 -14.42 -29.72 -22.71
N LEU A 75 -14.72 -28.42 -22.79
CA LEU A 75 -15.23 -27.75 -23.99
C LEU A 75 -14.10 -27.39 -24.99
N GLY A 76 -12.84 -27.79 -24.73
CA GLY A 76 -11.72 -27.59 -25.65
C GLY A 76 -10.92 -26.30 -25.44
N ALA A 77 -11.17 -25.53 -24.35
CA ALA A 77 -10.40 -24.31 -24.09
C ALA A 77 -8.92 -24.63 -23.77
N SER A 78 -8.01 -23.91 -24.43
CA SER A 78 -6.58 -24.05 -24.16
C SER A 78 -6.21 -23.43 -22.80
N ARG A 79 -5.13 -23.95 -22.18
CA ARG A 79 -4.60 -23.39 -20.91
C ARG A 79 -4.35 -21.88 -20.98
N ARG A 80 -3.93 -21.38 -22.14
CA ARG A 80 -3.65 -19.94 -22.34
C ARG A 80 -4.91 -19.11 -22.28
N VAL A 81 -6.00 -19.60 -22.85
CA VAL A 81 -7.31 -18.89 -22.83
C VAL A 81 -7.84 -18.81 -21.40
N VAL A 82 -7.80 -19.91 -20.65
CA VAL A 82 -8.25 -19.92 -19.25
C VAL A 82 -7.39 -18.99 -18.39
N LEU A 83 -6.06 -19.03 -18.52
CA LEU A 83 -5.17 -18.12 -17.80
C LEU A 83 -5.36 -16.66 -18.19
N ALA A 84 -5.59 -16.35 -19.46
CA ALA A 84 -5.86 -15.00 -19.92
C ALA A 84 -7.17 -14.45 -19.35
N GLY A 85 -8.22 -15.29 -19.30
CA GLY A 85 -9.49 -14.93 -18.66
C GLY A 85 -9.32 -14.58 -17.18
N VAL A 86 -8.64 -15.45 -16.42
CA VAL A 86 -8.35 -15.20 -15.01
C VAL A 86 -7.47 -13.96 -14.82
N ALA A 87 -6.45 -13.77 -15.65
CA ALA A 87 -5.57 -12.61 -15.58
C ALA A 87 -6.32 -11.31 -15.86
N SER A 88 -7.22 -11.29 -16.86
CA SER A 88 -8.03 -10.10 -17.16
C SER A 88 -8.99 -9.75 -16.02
N GLU A 89 -9.60 -10.74 -15.38
CA GLU A 89 -10.47 -10.55 -14.22
C GLU A 89 -9.70 -9.94 -13.03
N PHE A 90 -8.57 -10.53 -12.64
CA PHE A 90 -7.75 -9.98 -11.54
C PHE A 90 -7.14 -8.63 -11.89
N THR A 91 -6.83 -8.38 -13.14
CA THR A 91 -6.36 -7.06 -13.59
C THR A 91 -7.48 -6.02 -13.45
N ALA A 92 -8.70 -6.33 -13.86
CA ALA A 92 -9.84 -5.44 -13.70
C ALA A 92 -10.16 -5.16 -12.23
N LEU A 93 -10.13 -6.20 -11.38
CA LEU A 93 -10.27 -6.04 -9.93
C LEU A 93 -9.15 -5.19 -9.32
N GLY A 94 -7.92 -5.38 -9.80
CA GLY A 94 -6.76 -4.58 -9.38
C GLY A 94 -6.88 -3.11 -9.77
N MET A 95 -7.36 -2.82 -10.97
CA MET A 95 -7.64 -1.44 -11.41
C MET A 95 -8.74 -0.80 -10.58
N LEU A 96 -9.82 -1.52 -10.30
CA LEU A 96 -10.92 -1.01 -9.50
C LEU A 96 -10.49 -0.73 -8.06
N SER A 97 -9.79 -1.67 -7.43
CA SER A 97 -9.28 -1.50 -6.06
C SER A 97 -8.24 -0.39 -5.96
N GLY A 98 -7.35 -0.27 -6.95
CA GLY A 98 -6.36 0.81 -7.04
C GLY A 98 -7.01 2.19 -7.18
N THR A 99 -8.06 2.29 -7.99
CA THR A 99 -8.84 3.53 -8.15
C THR A 99 -9.55 3.91 -6.85
N LEU A 100 -10.19 2.96 -6.17
CA LEU A 100 -10.83 3.20 -4.88
C LEU A 100 -9.83 3.61 -3.79
N ALA A 101 -8.65 2.99 -3.78
CA ALA A 101 -7.58 3.34 -2.85
C ALA A 101 -7.05 4.76 -3.10
N ALA A 102 -6.81 5.13 -4.36
CA ALA A 102 -6.39 6.47 -4.75
C ALA A 102 -7.43 7.54 -4.38
N PHE A 103 -8.72 7.24 -4.61
CA PHE A 103 -9.81 8.12 -4.21
C PHE A 103 -9.86 8.30 -2.69
N GLY A 104 -9.79 7.20 -1.92
CA GLY A 104 -9.76 7.26 -0.45
C GLY A 104 -8.56 8.02 0.08
N ALA A 105 -7.37 7.82 -0.49
CA ALA A 105 -6.16 8.54 -0.11
C ALA A 105 -6.26 10.04 -0.40
N THR A 106 -6.79 10.42 -1.56
CA THR A 106 -7.00 11.81 -1.94
C THR A 106 -8.02 12.49 -1.02
N LEU A 107 -9.13 11.80 -0.73
CA LEU A 107 -10.17 12.32 0.17
C LEU A 107 -9.64 12.50 1.60
N ALA A 108 -8.93 11.52 2.13
CA ALA A 108 -8.31 11.60 3.45
C ALA A 108 -7.25 12.71 3.52
N GLY A 109 -6.41 12.82 2.49
CA GLY A 109 -5.41 13.88 2.36
C GLY A 109 -6.04 15.27 2.34
N TRP A 110 -7.10 15.45 1.56
CA TRP A 110 -7.84 16.70 1.49
C TRP A 110 -8.48 17.08 2.84
N LEU A 111 -9.16 16.13 3.50
CA LEU A 111 -9.77 16.36 4.81
C LEU A 111 -8.73 16.76 5.87
N LEU A 112 -7.58 16.08 5.90
CA LEU A 112 -6.51 16.37 6.84
C LEU A 112 -5.88 17.75 6.55
N ALA A 113 -5.56 18.05 5.31
CA ALA A 113 -4.92 19.30 4.95
C ALA A 113 -5.82 20.50 5.25
N GLU A 114 -7.09 20.46 4.84
CA GLU A 114 -8.01 21.61 4.96
C GLU A 114 -8.61 21.72 6.36
N LYS A 115 -9.00 20.61 7.00
CA LYS A 115 -9.71 20.63 8.29
C LYS A 115 -8.80 20.59 9.52
N VAL A 116 -7.60 20.02 9.39
CA VAL A 116 -6.69 19.84 10.53
C VAL A 116 -5.52 20.81 10.45
N PHE A 117 -4.95 21.00 9.27
CA PHE A 117 -3.74 21.80 9.08
C PHE A 117 -4.01 23.19 8.50
N GLU A 118 -5.25 23.47 8.05
CA GLU A 118 -5.61 24.74 7.39
C GLU A 118 -4.67 25.09 6.21
N LEU A 119 -4.20 24.05 5.50
CA LEU A 119 -3.30 24.18 4.35
C LEU A 119 -4.07 24.01 3.06
N GLU A 120 -3.69 24.75 2.02
CA GLU A 120 -4.20 24.55 0.66
C GLU A 120 -3.74 23.16 0.14
N TYR A 121 -4.71 22.29 -0.15
CA TYR A 121 -4.44 20.94 -0.68
C TYR A 121 -4.43 20.97 -2.21
N THR A 122 -3.30 20.63 -2.79
CA THR A 122 -3.20 20.37 -4.23
C THR A 122 -3.24 18.88 -4.50
N VAL A 123 -4.19 18.44 -5.33
CA VAL A 123 -4.29 17.04 -5.73
C VAL A 123 -3.09 16.67 -6.60
N ASP A 124 -2.25 15.77 -6.10
CA ASP A 124 -1.12 15.25 -6.88
C ASP A 124 -1.60 14.09 -7.79
N PRO A 125 -1.53 14.24 -9.12
CA PRO A 125 -1.93 13.19 -10.06
C PRO A 125 -1.09 11.91 -9.93
N TRP A 126 0.11 11.97 -9.35
CA TRP A 126 0.94 10.80 -9.10
C TRP A 126 0.31 9.80 -8.14
N VAL A 127 -0.50 10.25 -7.19
CA VAL A 127 -1.25 9.37 -6.27
C VAL A 127 -2.16 8.42 -7.05
N TRP A 128 -2.82 8.92 -8.09
CA TRP A 128 -3.70 8.13 -8.95
C TRP A 128 -2.93 7.12 -9.80
N VAL A 129 -1.83 7.56 -10.41
CA VAL A 129 -0.98 6.67 -11.23
C VAL A 129 -0.38 5.55 -10.37
N ILE A 130 0.16 5.89 -9.20
CA ILE A 130 0.75 4.90 -8.28
C ILE A 130 -0.32 3.97 -7.73
N GLY A 131 -1.48 4.48 -7.31
CA GLY A 131 -2.59 3.67 -6.78
C GLY A 131 -3.08 2.66 -7.81
N LEU A 132 -3.31 3.12 -9.05
CA LEU A 132 -3.77 2.26 -10.15
C LEU A 132 -2.71 1.21 -10.53
N ALA A 133 -1.45 1.62 -10.65
CA ALA A 133 -0.35 0.71 -10.99
C ALA A 133 -0.13 -0.33 -9.88
N ALA A 134 -0.06 0.10 -8.61
CA ALA A 134 0.12 -0.79 -7.46
C ALA A 134 -1.05 -1.77 -7.31
N GLY A 135 -2.30 -1.30 -7.40
CA GLY A 135 -3.48 -2.16 -7.37
C GLY A 135 -3.46 -3.22 -8.46
N THR A 136 -3.18 -2.81 -9.70
CA THR A 136 -3.10 -3.71 -10.85
C THR A 136 -1.98 -4.74 -10.70
N VAL A 137 -0.78 -4.33 -10.30
CA VAL A 137 0.39 -5.22 -10.16
C VAL A 137 0.23 -6.17 -8.98
N ILE A 138 -0.21 -5.69 -7.82
CA ILE A 138 -0.33 -6.51 -6.61
C ILE A 138 -1.49 -7.49 -6.75
N VAL A 139 -2.69 -7.02 -7.06
CA VAL A 139 -3.89 -7.88 -7.15
C VAL A 139 -3.84 -8.74 -8.41
N GLY A 140 -3.52 -8.15 -9.57
CA GLY A 140 -3.39 -8.86 -10.83
C GLY A 140 -2.26 -9.90 -10.80
N GLY A 141 -1.10 -9.54 -10.25
CA GLY A 141 0.06 -10.43 -10.09
C GLY A 141 -0.22 -11.56 -9.10
N ALA A 142 -0.72 -11.26 -7.90
CA ALA A 142 -1.04 -12.27 -6.89
C ALA A 142 -2.14 -13.23 -7.36
N GLY A 143 -3.19 -12.71 -7.99
CA GLY A 143 -4.28 -13.52 -8.52
C GLY A 143 -3.85 -14.46 -9.64
N THR A 144 -3.07 -13.95 -10.60
CA THR A 144 -2.55 -14.79 -11.69
C THR A 144 -1.53 -15.81 -11.22
N PHE A 145 -0.69 -15.48 -10.24
CA PHE A 145 0.25 -16.43 -9.65
C PHE A 145 -0.47 -17.55 -8.89
N ALA A 146 -1.49 -17.23 -8.11
CA ALA A 146 -2.31 -18.20 -7.41
C ALA A 146 -3.05 -19.13 -8.38
N ALA A 147 -3.59 -18.58 -9.47
CA ALA A 147 -4.28 -19.35 -10.51
C ALA A 147 -3.35 -20.32 -11.24
N ARG A 148 -2.08 -19.95 -11.49
CA ARG A 148 -1.08 -20.86 -12.09
C ARG A 148 -0.84 -22.10 -11.23
N GLY A 149 -0.80 -21.95 -9.92
CA GLY A 149 -0.64 -23.07 -8.99
C GLY A 149 -1.79 -24.08 -9.05
N VAL A 150 -3.00 -23.62 -9.29
CA VAL A 150 -4.22 -24.47 -9.41
C VAL A 150 -4.25 -25.23 -10.75
N ILE A 151 -3.83 -24.60 -11.84
CA ILE A 151 -3.92 -25.18 -13.20
C ILE A 151 -2.79 -26.21 -13.46
N ASN A 152 -1.69 -26.15 -12.71
CA ASN A 152 -0.55 -27.04 -12.90
C ASN A 152 -0.64 -28.40 -12.20
N HIS A 153 -1.60 -28.64 -11.30
CA HIS A 153 -1.80 -29.94 -10.68
C HIS A 153 -2.65 -30.84 -11.59
N PRO A 154 -2.12 -31.99 -12.07
CA PRO A 154 -2.90 -32.92 -12.89
C PRO A 154 -3.97 -33.57 -12.01
N PRO A 155 -5.20 -33.78 -12.53
CA PRO A 155 -6.33 -34.34 -11.77
C PRO A 155 -6.20 -35.84 -11.43
N ILE A 156 -5.09 -36.47 -11.77
CA ILE A 156 -4.89 -37.93 -11.65
C ILE A 156 -4.56 -38.38 -10.21
N SER A 157 -4.15 -37.47 -9.31
CA SER A 157 -3.77 -37.85 -7.95
C SER A 157 -4.96 -38.07 -6.99
N THR A 158 -6.13 -37.58 -7.32
CA THR A 158 -7.34 -37.76 -6.49
C THR A 158 -8.11 -39.04 -6.76
N LEU A 159 -7.90 -39.69 -7.89
CA LEU A 159 -8.53 -40.98 -8.23
C LEU A 159 -7.74 -42.23 -7.74
N ARG A 160 -6.53 -42.04 -7.19
CA ARG A 160 -5.68 -43.12 -6.71
C ARG A 160 -5.69 -43.31 -5.18
N ALA A 161 -6.44 -42.50 -4.46
CA ALA A 161 -6.56 -42.50 -2.99
C ALA A 161 -7.97 -42.91 -2.52
N GLY A 162 -8.77 -43.56 -3.37
CA GLY A 162 -10.04 -44.18 -3.04
C GLY A 162 -9.95 -45.68 -3.23
#